data_9001c6c3f0dc147b6e435d60b8179989
#
_entry.id   9001c6c3f0dc147b6e435d60b8179989
#
_cell.length_a   1.000
_cell.length_b   1.000
_cell.length_c   1.000
_cell.angle_alpha   90.00
_cell.angle_beta   90.00
_cell.angle_gamma   90.00
#
_symmetry.space_group_name_H-M   'P 1'
#
loop_
_entity.id
_entity.type
_entity.pdbx_description
1 polymer ?
#
loop_
_entity_poly.entity_id
_entity_poly.type
_entity_poly.pdbx_seq_one_letter_code
_entity_poly.pdbx_strand_id
1 'polypeptide(L)'
;MTAKTSDTNTKVARVIRKYDLDGMGANLETAWTGKSGERTSLRNLADEFNEAVLEAALREANVSSVSVNVSSTYDALQSESRSSKMRVRRHLEREEIDVDELTGDFVTHQAIHTYLTEEREANFPGPSDDMAERKIETIEKLEGRVSAVAETAISSLANADELDDDGYDVLVDVRAVCPYCGADLPVGELIRQGGCGCGDKSEATDE
;
A
#
# COMPACT_ATOMS: atom_id res chain seq x y z
N MET A 1 -31.36 -12.86 -17.29
CA MET A 1 -30.39 -11.88 -16.74
C MET A 1 -29.01 -12.43 -17.11
N THR A 2 -28.45 -11.94 -18.20
CA THR A 2 -27.15 -12.38 -18.73
C THR A 2 -26.07 -11.61 -17.97
N ALA A 3 -25.28 -12.34 -17.18
CA ALA A 3 -24.09 -11.82 -16.56
C ALA A 3 -23.16 -11.28 -17.67
N LYS A 4 -22.89 -9.99 -17.63
CA LYS A 4 -21.91 -9.33 -18.49
C LYS A 4 -20.54 -9.73 -17.97
N THR A 5 -19.98 -10.82 -18.51
CA THR A 5 -18.56 -11.15 -18.39
C THR A 5 -17.81 -10.03 -19.09
N SER A 6 -17.37 -9.03 -18.35
CA SER A 6 -16.36 -8.08 -18.83
C SER A 6 -15.07 -8.90 -18.98
N ASP A 7 -14.73 -9.24 -20.21
CA ASP A 7 -13.45 -9.86 -20.59
C ASP A 7 -12.35 -8.77 -20.45
N THR A 8 -12.17 -8.26 -19.24
CA THR A 8 -11.12 -7.31 -18.89
C THR A 8 -9.86 -8.15 -18.75
N ASN A 9 -9.08 -8.23 -19.84
CA ASN A 9 -7.86 -9.02 -19.91
C ASN A 9 -6.69 -8.26 -19.23
N THR A 10 -6.77 -8.06 -17.92
CA THR A 10 -5.68 -7.44 -17.17
C THR A 10 -4.42 -8.32 -17.20
N LYS A 11 -3.25 -7.69 -17.03
CA LYS A 11 -1.98 -8.43 -16.97
C LYS A 11 -2.01 -9.50 -15.87
N VAL A 12 -2.58 -9.17 -14.70
CA VAL A 12 -2.70 -10.10 -13.56
C VAL A 12 -3.52 -11.33 -13.94
N ALA A 13 -4.72 -11.15 -14.53
CA ALA A 13 -5.56 -12.27 -14.95
C ALA A 13 -4.90 -13.15 -16.01
N ARG A 14 -4.16 -12.53 -16.94
CA ARG A 14 -3.39 -13.26 -17.95
C ARG A 14 -2.30 -14.12 -17.31
N VAL A 15 -1.56 -13.56 -16.34
CA VAL A 15 -0.47 -14.25 -15.64
C VAL A 15 -1.03 -15.39 -14.76
N ILE A 16 -2.15 -15.15 -14.04
CA ILE A 16 -2.84 -16.20 -13.28
C ILE A 16 -3.14 -17.42 -14.17
N ARG A 17 -3.69 -17.18 -15.36
CA ARG A 17 -4.01 -18.24 -16.31
C ARG A 17 -2.77 -18.93 -16.88
N LYS A 18 -1.73 -18.15 -17.19
CA LYS A 18 -0.48 -18.67 -17.76
C LYS A 18 0.26 -19.62 -16.81
N TYR A 19 0.26 -19.34 -15.52
CA TYR A 19 1.01 -20.07 -14.51
C TYR A 19 0.13 -20.98 -13.63
N ASP A 20 -1.15 -21.19 -14.02
CA ASP A 20 -2.13 -22.01 -13.30
C ASP A 20 -2.20 -21.66 -11.79
N LEU A 21 -2.25 -20.35 -11.48
CA LEU A 21 -2.33 -19.83 -10.11
C LEU A 21 -3.79 -19.80 -9.62
N ASP A 22 -4.41 -20.99 -9.55
CA ASP A 22 -5.80 -21.12 -9.15
C ASP A 22 -6.05 -20.57 -7.74
N GLY A 23 -7.11 -19.78 -7.60
CA GLY A 23 -7.49 -19.16 -6.32
C GLY A 23 -6.72 -17.89 -5.97
N MET A 24 -5.62 -17.55 -6.68
CA MET A 24 -4.80 -16.37 -6.40
C MET A 24 -5.63 -15.07 -6.39
N GLY A 25 -6.54 -14.90 -7.36
CA GLY A 25 -7.38 -13.71 -7.41
C GLY A 25 -8.27 -13.53 -6.17
N ALA A 26 -8.81 -14.61 -5.62
CA ALA A 26 -9.61 -14.58 -4.38
C ALA A 26 -8.73 -14.30 -3.15
N ASN A 27 -7.52 -14.85 -3.13
CA ASN A 27 -6.56 -14.60 -2.05
C ASN A 27 -6.13 -13.12 -2.01
N LEU A 28 -5.79 -12.55 -3.18
CA LEU A 28 -5.45 -11.13 -3.32
C LEU A 28 -6.59 -10.23 -2.84
N GLU A 29 -7.83 -10.51 -3.25
CA GLU A 29 -9.02 -9.76 -2.81
C GLU A 29 -9.21 -9.86 -1.29
N THR A 30 -9.13 -11.05 -0.74
CA THR A 30 -9.33 -11.29 0.69
C THR A 30 -8.26 -10.59 1.53
N ALA A 31 -6.99 -10.67 1.12
CA ALA A 31 -5.88 -10.03 1.80
C ALA A 31 -5.94 -8.50 1.69
N TRP A 32 -6.32 -7.97 0.52
CA TRP A 32 -6.45 -6.52 0.31
C TRP A 32 -7.61 -5.91 1.10
N THR A 33 -8.76 -6.59 1.12
CA THR A 33 -9.95 -6.11 1.83
C THR A 33 -9.90 -6.35 3.33
N GLY A 34 -8.99 -7.21 3.81
CA GLY A 34 -8.90 -7.59 5.23
C GLY A 34 -10.02 -8.54 5.68
N LYS A 35 -10.72 -9.21 4.76
CA LYS A 35 -11.78 -10.18 5.09
C LYS A 35 -11.30 -11.36 5.95
N SER A 36 -10.01 -11.66 5.90
CA SER A 36 -9.37 -12.75 6.69
C SER A 36 -8.60 -12.26 7.92
N GLY A 37 -8.64 -10.97 8.25
CA GLY A 37 -7.90 -10.39 9.37
C GLY A 37 -7.15 -9.11 9.00
N GLU A 38 -5.84 -9.08 9.23
CA GLU A 38 -5.01 -7.91 8.91
C GLU A 38 -4.89 -7.70 7.39
N ARG A 39 -4.90 -6.43 6.98
CA ARG A 39 -4.80 -6.06 5.56
C ARG A 39 -3.37 -6.12 5.07
N THR A 40 -3.20 -6.64 3.87
CA THR A 40 -1.92 -6.62 3.17
C THR A 40 -1.85 -5.42 2.21
N SER A 41 -0.71 -4.75 2.19
CA SER A 41 -0.46 -3.62 1.28
C SER A 41 -0.40 -4.09 -0.17
N LEU A 42 -0.79 -3.22 -1.13
CA LEU A 42 -0.70 -3.55 -2.56
C LEU A 42 0.73 -3.89 -3.02
N ARG A 43 1.76 -3.35 -2.36
CA ARG A 43 3.17 -3.67 -2.66
C ARG A 43 3.49 -5.09 -2.22
N ASN A 44 3.15 -5.43 -0.99
CA ASN A 44 3.35 -6.79 -0.49
C ASN A 44 2.56 -7.82 -1.31
N LEU A 45 1.32 -7.49 -1.72
CA LEU A 45 0.53 -8.36 -2.60
C LEU A 45 1.17 -8.55 -3.98
N ALA A 46 1.84 -7.52 -4.51
CA ALA A 46 2.56 -7.64 -5.77
C ALA A 46 3.81 -8.53 -5.60
N ASP A 47 4.52 -8.41 -4.49
CA ASP A 47 5.67 -9.26 -4.18
C ASP A 47 5.26 -10.72 -3.97
N GLU A 48 4.22 -10.99 -3.16
CA GLU A 48 3.64 -12.33 -2.96
C GLU A 48 3.16 -12.95 -4.28
N PHE A 49 2.52 -12.15 -5.14
CA PHE A 49 2.09 -12.60 -6.46
C PHE A 49 3.28 -12.98 -7.35
N ASN A 50 4.30 -12.15 -7.41
CA ASN A 50 5.49 -12.38 -8.22
C ASN A 50 6.32 -13.56 -7.70
N GLU A 51 6.37 -13.77 -6.39
CA GLU A 51 6.97 -14.97 -5.79
C GLU A 51 6.20 -16.23 -6.20
N ALA A 52 4.87 -16.19 -6.21
CA ALA A 52 4.05 -17.31 -6.67
C ALA A 52 4.24 -17.61 -8.17
N VAL A 53 4.43 -16.59 -9.01
CA VAL A 53 4.79 -16.73 -10.43
C VAL A 53 6.15 -17.41 -10.57
N LEU A 54 7.16 -16.98 -9.81
CA LEU A 54 8.49 -17.60 -9.80
C LEU A 54 8.42 -19.06 -9.33
N GLU A 55 7.65 -19.34 -8.28
CA GLU A 55 7.47 -20.72 -7.78
C GLU A 55 6.81 -21.61 -8.83
N ALA A 56 5.81 -21.11 -9.53
CA ALA A 56 5.16 -21.85 -10.62
C ALA A 56 6.13 -22.16 -11.78
N ALA A 57 6.95 -21.19 -12.18
CA ALA A 57 7.98 -21.39 -13.21
C ALA A 57 9.03 -22.43 -12.79
N LEU A 58 9.49 -22.39 -11.53
CA LEU A 58 10.42 -23.39 -10.98
C LEU A 58 9.79 -24.78 -10.96
N ARG A 59 8.53 -24.89 -10.58
CA ARG A 59 7.78 -26.17 -10.58
C ARG A 59 7.62 -26.73 -12.00
N GLU A 60 7.34 -25.89 -13.00
CA GLU A 60 7.25 -26.31 -14.41
C GLU A 60 8.58 -26.82 -14.93
N ALA A 61 9.68 -26.18 -14.53
CA ALA A 61 11.04 -26.63 -14.84
C ALA A 61 11.49 -27.85 -14.01
N ASN A 62 10.63 -28.44 -13.16
CA ASN A 62 10.95 -29.54 -12.24
C ASN A 62 12.06 -29.21 -11.24
N VAL A 63 12.30 -27.95 -10.93
CA VAL A 63 13.25 -27.50 -9.91
C VAL A 63 12.58 -27.58 -8.55
N SER A 64 13.20 -28.33 -7.63
CA SER A 64 12.66 -28.46 -6.27
C SER A 64 12.75 -27.16 -5.49
N SER A 65 11.63 -26.67 -4.95
CA SER A 65 11.56 -25.52 -4.04
C SER A 65 12.40 -25.72 -2.75
N VAL A 66 12.81 -26.94 -2.45
CA VAL A 66 13.75 -27.23 -1.33
C VAL A 66 15.18 -26.81 -1.69
N SER A 67 15.54 -26.81 -2.97
CA SER A 67 16.88 -26.42 -3.44
C SER A 67 17.01 -24.93 -3.77
N VAL A 68 15.90 -24.22 -3.97
CA VAL A 68 15.85 -22.79 -4.34
C VAL A 68 14.89 -22.07 -3.41
N ASN A 69 15.41 -21.13 -2.62
CA ASN A 69 14.57 -20.25 -1.81
C ASN A 69 13.93 -19.20 -2.72
N VAL A 70 12.61 -19.31 -2.91
CA VAL A 70 11.83 -18.46 -3.82
C VAL A 70 11.97 -16.98 -3.47
N SER A 71 11.76 -16.61 -2.21
CA SER A 71 11.81 -15.22 -1.77
C SER A 71 13.19 -14.60 -1.99
N SER A 72 14.28 -15.27 -1.57
CA SER A 72 15.63 -14.76 -1.80
C SER A 72 16.03 -14.71 -3.27
N THR A 73 15.46 -15.59 -4.10
CA THR A 73 15.66 -15.58 -5.56
C THR A 73 14.93 -14.41 -6.20
N TYR A 74 13.69 -14.16 -5.78
CA TYR A 74 12.91 -13.00 -6.21
C TYR A 74 13.61 -11.69 -5.82
N ASP A 75 14.03 -11.54 -4.56
CA ASP A 75 14.78 -10.39 -4.07
C ASP A 75 16.05 -10.13 -4.88
N ALA A 76 16.78 -11.19 -5.21
CA ALA A 76 18.01 -11.07 -6.01
C ALA A 76 17.71 -10.65 -7.47
N LEU A 77 16.57 -11.06 -8.05
CA LEU A 77 16.13 -10.61 -9.36
C LEU A 77 15.71 -9.12 -9.34
N GLN A 78 15.19 -8.61 -8.22
CA GLN A 78 14.80 -7.21 -8.04
C GLN A 78 15.96 -6.32 -7.56
N SER A 79 17.05 -6.93 -7.08
CA SER A 79 18.19 -6.21 -6.51
C SER A 79 18.84 -5.25 -7.50
N GLU A 80 19.30 -4.09 -7.01
CA GLU A 80 20.14 -3.17 -7.77
C GLU A 80 21.56 -3.73 -8.02
N SER A 81 21.96 -4.73 -7.24
CA SER A 81 23.25 -5.39 -7.41
C SER A 81 23.30 -6.23 -8.67
N ARG A 82 24.01 -5.71 -9.68
CA ARG A 82 24.20 -6.38 -10.97
C ARG A 82 24.79 -7.79 -10.81
N SER A 83 25.70 -7.98 -9.85
CA SER A 83 26.33 -9.27 -9.60
C SER A 83 25.36 -10.32 -9.04
N SER A 84 24.50 -9.93 -8.10
CA SER A 84 23.44 -10.79 -7.53
C SER A 84 22.44 -11.19 -8.59
N LYS A 85 21.92 -10.19 -9.33
CA LYS A 85 20.99 -10.39 -10.43
C LYS A 85 21.53 -11.34 -11.51
N MET A 86 22.78 -11.15 -11.94
CA MET A 86 23.43 -11.99 -12.95
C MET A 86 23.65 -13.42 -12.47
N ARG A 87 23.92 -13.63 -11.18
CA ARG A 87 24.12 -14.97 -10.62
C ARG A 87 22.83 -15.77 -10.65
N VAL A 88 21.75 -15.16 -10.16
CA VAL A 88 20.41 -15.79 -10.14
C VAL A 88 19.91 -16.03 -11.57
N ARG A 89 20.05 -15.05 -12.47
CA ARG A 89 19.69 -15.20 -13.87
C ARG A 89 20.35 -16.43 -14.51
N ARG A 90 21.67 -16.56 -14.37
CA ARG A 90 22.41 -17.72 -14.90
C ARG A 90 22.01 -19.04 -14.25
N HIS A 91 21.55 -19.02 -13.01
CA HIS A 91 21.04 -20.22 -12.35
C HIS A 91 19.71 -20.64 -12.98
N LEU A 92 18.77 -19.75 -13.12
CA LEU A 92 17.46 -20.00 -13.72
C LEU A 92 17.57 -20.41 -15.21
N GLU A 93 18.45 -19.77 -15.98
CA GLU A 93 18.72 -20.11 -17.39
C GLU A 93 19.29 -21.53 -17.54
N ARG A 94 20.07 -22.05 -16.57
CA ARG A 94 20.55 -23.43 -16.57
C ARG A 94 19.45 -24.46 -16.33
N GLU A 95 18.39 -24.04 -15.65
CA GLU A 95 17.18 -24.84 -15.40
C GLU A 95 16.15 -24.66 -16.54
N GLU A 96 16.59 -24.14 -17.69
CA GLU A 96 15.76 -23.91 -18.90
C GLU A 96 14.62 -22.90 -18.70
N ILE A 97 14.69 -22.02 -17.68
CA ILE A 97 13.71 -20.96 -17.43
C ILE A 97 14.12 -19.72 -18.22
N ASP A 98 13.21 -19.21 -19.07
CA ASP A 98 13.35 -17.92 -19.74
C ASP A 98 13.15 -16.78 -18.73
N VAL A 99 14.26 -16.21 -18.28
CA VAL A 99 14.23 -15.16 -17.25
C VAL A 99 13.65 -13.84 -17.78
N ASP A 100 13.78 -13.56 -19.07
CA ASP A 100 13.22 -12.33 -19.66
C ASP A 100 11.70 -12.45 -19.77
N GLU A 101 11.16 -13.59 -20.16
CA GLU A 101 9.74 -13.88 -20.17
C GLU A 101 9.18 -13.85 -18.73
N LEU A 102 9.82 -14.56 -17.80
CA LEU A 102 9.42 -14.62 -16.40
C LEU A 102 9.35 -13.21 -15.75
N THR A 103 10.42 -12.42 -15.87
CA THR A 103 10.44 -11.05 -15.31
C THR A 103 9.51 -10.11 -16.05
N GLY A 104 9.27 -10.35 -17.33
CA GLY A 104 8.25 -9.67 -18.12
C GLY A 104 6.82 -9.91 -17.62
N ASP A 105 6.56 -11.04 -16.97
CA ASP A 105 5.26 -11.38 -16.40
C ASP A 105 5.09 -10.85 -14.96
N PHE A 106 6.14 -10.42 -14.27
CA PHE A 106 6.02 -9.79 -12.97
C PHE A 106 5.14 -8.55 -13.03
N VAL A 107 4.32 -8.38 -12.01
CA VAL A 107 3.34 -7.30 -11.93
C VAL A 107 3.73 -6.25 -10.90
N THR A 108 3.26 -5.03 -11.09
CA THR A 108 3.41 -3.93 -10.13
C THR A 108 2.20 -3.85 -9.22
N HIS A 109 2.34 -3.14 -8.09
CA HIS A 109 1.23 -2.85 -7.19
C HIS A 109 0.06 -2.12 -7.88
N GLN A 110 0.34 -1.32 -8.92
CA GLN A 110 -0.70 -0.67 -9.73
C GLN A 110 -1.49 -1.67 -10.56
N ALA A 111 -0.82 -2.69 -11.14
CA ALA A 111 -1.50 -3.75 -11.87
C ALA A 111 -2.38 -4.60 -10.94
N ILE A 112 -1.93 -4.88 -9.70
CA ILE A 112 -2.75 -5.55 -8.67
C ILE A 112 -3.97 -4.69 -8.34
N HIS A 113 -3.80 -3.38 -8.11
CA HIS A 113 -4.91 -2.47 -7.83
C HIS A 113 -5.94 -2.48 -8.95
N THR A 114 -5.51 -2.30 -10.21
CA THR A 114 -6.39 -2.32 -11.39
C THR A 114 -7.15 -3.65 -11.48
N TYR A 115 -6.48 -4.77 -11.29
CA TYR A 115 -7.11 -6.09 -11.29
C TYR A 115 -8.19 -6.23 -10.21
N LEU A 116 -7.89 -5.80 -8.97
CA LEU A 116 -8.81 -5.89 -7.85
C LEU A 116 -10.05 -4.98 -8.04
N THR A 117 -9.85 -3.76 -8.55
CA THR A 117 -10.94 -2.79 -8.72
C THR A 117 -11.77 -3.02 -9.98
N GLU A 118 -11.14 -3.33 -11.12
CA GLU A 118 -11.83 -3.41 -12.41
C GLU A 118 -12.32 -4.81 -12.76
N GLU A 119 -11.58 -5.85 -12.37
CA GLU A 119 -11.91 -7.23 -12.74
C GLU A 119 -12.57 -8.00 -11.60
N ARG A 120 -12.12 -7.76 -10.35
CA ARG A 120 -12.72 -8.37 -9.16
C ARG A 120 -13.86 -7.54 -8.58
N GLU A 121 -14.04 -6.30 -9.04
CA GLU A 121 -15.00 -5.34 -8.49
C GLU A 121 -14.88 -5.23 -6.95
N ALA A 122 -13.66 -5.43 -6.44
CA ALA A 122 -13.38 -5.42 -5.02
C ALA A 122 -13.49 -3.99 -4.49
N ASN A 123 -14.39 -3.78 -3.55
CA ASN A 123 -14.48 -2.51 -2.83
C ASN A 123 -13.43 -2.48 -1.72
N PHE A 124 -12.54 -1.52 -1.79
CA PHE A 124 -11.63 -1.23 -0.70
C PHE A 124 -12.48 -0.68 0.47
N PRO A 125 -12.68 -1.44 1.55
CA PRO A 125 -13.29 -0.85 2.73
C PRO A 125 -12.34 0.25 3.18
N GLY A 126 -12.83 1.48 3.34
CA GLY A 126 -12.05 2.61 3.83
C GLY A 126 -11.17 2.25 5.03
N PRO A 127 -10.35 3.17 5.56
CA PRO A 127 -9.55 2.88 6.76
C PRO A 127 -10.49 2.27 7.81
N SER A 128 -10.14 1.10 8.40
CA SER A 128 -10.87 0.59 9.56
C SER A 128 -10.80 1.65 10.64
N ASP A 129 -11.84 1.75 11.48
CA ASP A 129 -11.85 2.71 12.62
C ASP A 129 -10.55 2.59 13.42
N ASP A 130 -10.02 1.39 13.58
CA ASP A 130 -8.74 1.13 14.24
C ASP A 130 -7.53 1.76 13.49
N MET A 131 -7.51 1.75 12.14
CA MET A 131 -6.45 2.41 11.37
C MET A 131 -6.57 3.92 11.45
N ALA A 132 -7.78 4.47 11.39
CA ALA A 132 -8.04 5.89 11.53
C ALA A 132 -7.55 6.37 12.91
N GLU A 133 -7.95 5.69 13.98
CA GLU A 133 -7.54 6.04 15.35
C GLU A 133 -6.02 5.93 15.55
N ARG A 134 -5.34 4.90 15.03
CA ARG A 134 -3.86 4.80 15.07
C ARG A 134 -3.17 5.96 14.35
N LYS A 135 -3.74 6.46 13.25
CA LYS A 135 -3.20 7.62 12.54
C LYS A 135 -3.41 8.91 13.33
N ILE A 136 -4.58 9.06 13.93
CA ILE A 136 -4.90 10.18 14.81
C ILE A 136 -3.93 10.19 16.00
N GLU A 137 -3.78 9.08 16.70
CA GLU A 137 -2.84 8.94 17.83
C GLU A 137 -1.39 9.29 17.42
N THR A 138 -0.99 8.95 16.20
CA THR A 138 0.33 9.30 15.68
C THR A 138 0.49 10.82 15.52
N ILE A 139 -0.56 11.51 15.02
CA ILE A 139 -0.58 12.96 14.84
C ILE A 139 -0.56 13.64 16.23
N GLU A 140 -1.40 13.22 17.15
CA GLU A 140 -1.45 13.76 18.52
C GLU A 140 -0.10 13.61 19.26
N LYS A 141 0.60 12.48 19.07
CA LYS A 141 1.96 12.28 19.59
C LYS A 141 2.98 13.25 18.97
N LEU A 142 2.82 13.59 17.70
CA LEU A 142 3.69 14.56 17.03
C LEU A 142 3.39 15.98 17.49
N GLU A 143 2.13 16.34 17.67
CA GLU A 143 1.70 17.62 18.25
C GLU A 143 2.29 17.82 19.64
N GLY A 144 2.15 16.83 20.53
CA GLY A 144 2.76 16.87 21.86
C GLY A 144 4.28 17.00 21.84
N ARG A 145 4.95 16.36 20.86
CA ARG A 145 6.42 16.51 20.70
C ARG A 145 6.80 17.92 20.23
N VAL A 146 6.05 18.50 19.29
CA VAL A 146 6.28 19.88 18.83
C VAL A 146 6.05 20.85 19.98
N SER A 147 4.98 20.68 20.76
CA SER A 147 4.72 21.49 21.95
C SER A 147 5.91 21.47 22.93
N ALA A 148 6.38 20.30 23.30
CA ALA A 148 7.52 20.15 24.24
C ALA A 148 8.82 20.78 23.70
N VAL A 149 9.07 20.70 22.39
CA VAL A 149 10.24 21.36 21.77
C VAL A 149 10.10 22.87 21.80
N ALA A 150 8.91 23.41 21.51
CA ALA A 150 8.63 24.85 21.56
C ALA A 150 8.74 25.39 22.97
N GLU A 151 8.17 24.70 23.96
CA GLU A 151 8.30 25.08 25.39
C GLU A 151 9.77 25.11 25.84
N THR A 152 10.55 24.09 25.41
CA THR A 152 11.99 24.05 25.72
C THR A 152 12.74 25.22 25.08
N ALA A 153 12.40 25.58 23.86
CA ALA A 153 13.02 26.71 23.15
C ALA A 153 12.66 28.06 23.84
N ILE A 154 11.39 28.24 24.17
CA ILE A 154 10.92 29.43 24.93
C ILE A 154 11.67 29.56 26.25
N SER A 155 11.69 28.48 27.05
CA SER A 155 12.39 28.48 28.34
C SER A 155 13.90 28.75 28.19
N SER A 156 14.51 28.26 27.13
CA SER A 156 15.94 28.51 26.87
C SER A 156 16.22 29.98 26.52
N LEU A 157 15.34 30.61 25.73
CA LEU A 157 15.47 32.05 25.40
C LEU A 157 15.16 32.95 26.61
N ALA A 158 14.16 32.58 27.39
CA ALA A 158 13.84 33.30 28.63
C ALA A 158 15.02 33.25 29.63
N ASN A 159 15.65 32.09 29.81
CA ASN A 159 16.84 31.94 30.64
C ASN A 159 18.07 32.73 30.13
N ALA A 160 18.09 33.10 28.86
CA ALA A 160 19.14 33.90 28.22
C ALA A 160 18.82 35.40 28.21
N ASP A 161 17.74 35.86 28.88
CA ASP A 161 17.20 37.22 28.83
C ASP A 161 16.89 37.74 27.41
N GLU A 162 16.65 36.79 26.44
CA GLU A 162 16.27 37.13 25.07
C GLU A 162 14.76 37.10 24.84
N LEU A 163 13.99 36.60 25.80
CA LEU A 163 12.52 36.54 25.80
C LEU A 163 11.98 36.85 27.23
N ASP A 164 10.90 37.63 27.32
CA ASP A 164 10.21 37.82 28.57
C ASP A 164 9.56 36.51 29.03
N ASP A 165 9.78 36.10 30.30
CA ASP A 165 9.21 34.86 30.84
C ASP A 165 7.85 35.18 31.51
N ASP A 166 6.81 35.33 30.69
CA ASP A 166 5.43 35.58 31.17
C ASP A 166 4.62 34.28 31.31
N GLY A 167 5.26 33.10 31.21
CA GLY A 167 4.61 31.80 31.37
C GLY A 167 3.72 31.44 30.15
N TYR A 168 4.32 31.24 28.99
CA TYR A 168 3.59 30.92 27.77
C TYR A 168 3.11 29.46 27.77
N ASP A 169 1.81 29.26 27.47
CA ASP A 169 1.26 27.96 27.11
C ASP A 169 1.38 27.74 25.59
N VAL A 170 2.00 26.64 25.20
CA VAL A 170 2.18 26.30 23.79
C VAL A 170 1.04 25.40 23.33
N LEU A 171 0.24 25.90 22.39
CA LEU A 171 -0.83 25.14 21.74
C LEU A 171 -0.40 24.72 20.32
N VAL A 172 -0.48 23.42 20.02
CA VAL A 172 -0.23 22.87 18.69
C VAL A 172 -1.48 22.15 18.21
N ASP A 173 -2.02 22.55 17.07
CA ASP A 173 -3.22 21.96 16.48
C ASP A 173 -3.00 21.80 14.96
N VAL A 174 -3.03 20.57 14.48
CA VAL A 174 -2.90 20.27 13.04
C VAL A 174 -4.28 20.30 12.40
N ARG A 175 -4.48 21.24 11.50
CA ARG A 175 -5.76 21.49 10.82
C ARG A 175 -5.66 21.25 9.32
N ALA A 176 -6.77 20.85 8.71
CA ALA A 176 -6.90 20.67 7.27
C ALA A 176 -8.00 21.60 6.73
N VAL A 177 -7.68 22.29 5.64
CA VAL A 177 -8.62 23.18 4.95
C VAL A 177 -9.03 22.51 3.64
N CYS A 178 -10.34 22.32 3.46
CA CYS A 178 -10.88 21.76 2.22
C CYS A 178 -10.73 22.76 1.07
N PRO A 179 -10.07 22.41 -0.05
CA PRO A 179 -9.87 23.35 -1.17
C PRO A 179 -11.18 23.66 -1.92
N TYR A 180 -12.23 22.85 -1.75
CA TYR A 180 -13.51 23.03 -2.48
C TYR A 180 -14.52 23.87 -1.72
N CYS A 181 -14.70 23.65 -0.41
CA CYS A 181 -15.71 24.34 0.40
C CYS A 181 -15.12 25.27 1.47
N GLY A 182 -13.82 25.30 1.66
CA GLY A 182 -13.16 26.11 2.67
C GLY A 182 -13.36 25.63 4.11
N ALA A 183 -13.97 24.45 4.33
CA ALA A 183 -14.12 23.90 5.68
C ALA A 183 -12.74 23.68 6.31
N ASP A 184 -12.57 24.21 7.53
CA ASP A 184 -11.38 24.13 8.34
C ASP A 184 -11.67 23.24 9.55
N LEU A 185 -11.02 22.06 9.61
CA LEU A 185 -11.28 21.03 10.60
C LEU A 185 -9.98 20.55 11.23
N PRO A 186 -9.96 20.22 12.53
CA PRO A 186 -8.86 19.43 13.11
C PRO A 186 -8.68 18.14 12.31
N VAL A 187 -7.42 17.75 12.02
CA VAL A 187 -7.13 16.57 11.19
C VAL A 187 -7.73 15.29 11.79
N GLY A 188 -7.73 15.16 13.12
CA GLY A 188 -8.37 14.03 13.80
C GLY A 188 -9.86 13.93 13.51
N GLU A 189 -10.56 15.06 13.52
CA GLU A 189 -12.01 15.12 13.22
C GLU A 189 -12.28 14.81 11.75
N LEU A 190 -11.49 15.39 10.83
CA LEU A 190 -11.57 15.11 9.40
C LEU A 190 -11.42 13.62 9.10
N ILE A 191 -10.47 12.94 9.78
CA ILE A 191 -10.24 11.50 9.60
C ILE A 191 -11.41 10.68 10.14
N ARG A 192 -11.95 11.01 11.33
CA ARG A 192 -13.11 10.31 11.92
C ARG A 192 -14.37 10.47 11.07
N GLN A 193 -14.59 11.64 10.50
CA GLN A 193 -15.75 11.92 9.65
C GLN A 193 -15.59 11.36 8.22
N GLY A 194 -14.40 10.94 7.82
CA GLY A 194 -14.12 10.47 6.47
C GLY A 194 -14.04 11.58 5.42
N GLY A 195 -14.00 12.86 5.85
CA GLY A 195 -13.91 14.02 4.97
C GLY A 195 -14.65 15.25 5.51
N CYS A 196 -14.68 16.32 4.74
CA CYS A 196 -15.37 17.56 5.11
C CYS A 196 -16.89 17.56 4.84
N GLY A 197 -17.45 16.46 4.29
CA GLY A 197 -18.86 16.31 3.95
C GLY A 197 -19.37 17.16 2.76
N CYS A 198 -18.50 17.86 2.05
CA CYS A 198 -18.92 18.65 0.89
C CYS A 198 -19.09 17.83 -0.40
N GLY A 199 -18.52 16.62 -0.45
CA GLY A 199 -18.66 15.71 -1.59
C GLY A 199 -20.06 15.11 -1.74
N ASP A 200 -20.82 15.00 -0.65
CA ASP A 200 -22.16 14.42 -0.65
C ASP A 200 -23.24 15.39 -1.21
N LYS A 201 -22.86 16.63 -1.55
CA LYS A 201 -23.79 17.65 -2.04
C LYS A 201 -23.82 17.82 -3.56
N SER A 202 -23.06 17.01 -4.31
CA SER A 202 -23.01 17.14 -5.77
C SER A 202 -24.16 16.44 -6.52
N GLU A 203 -25.12 15.79 -5.84
CA GLU A 203 -26.28 15.14 -6.48
C GLU A 203 -27.63 15.89 -6.28
N ALA A 204 -27.62 17.10 -5.74
CA ALA A 204 -28.86 17.80 -5.41
C ALA A 204 -29.06 19.14 -6.13
N THR A 205 -28.61 19.29 -7.39
CA THR A 205 -29.05 20.43 -8.24
C THR A 205 -29.03 20.01 -9.70
N ASP A 206 -30.06 19.25 -10.09
CA ASP A 206 -30.58 19.26 -11.45
C ASP A 206 -32.11 19.17 -11.39
N GLU A 207 -32.74 20.33 -11.30
CA GLU A 207 -34.17 20.55 -11.57
C GLU A 207 -34.33 21.88 -12.31
#